data_99f200082e8bd61e641a41460bd5ead9
#
_entry.id   99f200082e8bd61e641a41460bd5ead9
#
_cell.length_a   1.000
_cell.length_b   1.000
_cell.length_c   1.000
_cell.angle_alpha   90.00
_cell.angle_beta   90.00
_cell.angle_gamma   90.00
#
_symmetry.space_group_name_H-M   'P 1'
#
loop_
_entity.id
_entity.type
_entity.pdbx_description
1 polymer ?
#
loop_
_entity_poly.entity_id
_entity_poly.type
_entity_poly.pdbx_seq_one_letter_code
_entity_poly.pdbx_strand_id
1 'polypeptide(L)'
;CPYCGVGCLLTFNIKNNHIQYVEGRDGPANKSRLCVKGRYGFDYIHHPDRLKKPMIRRENIKKTTEIIEPENMYKHFREATWEEALNLAAKGFNKIKKDNGSQSLAGFGCAKGSNEEAYLVQKLVRTGFENNNIDHCTRLCHASSVAALLETIGSGAVSNQVSDGSYADVIIVIGSRPHENHPVAATFLKNASERGSKLIIIEPYHSDIALHASHFLQLRPGTDVLLLNAMMNVIINEGLQNKKFIDEHTNDFESILETVKEYSPEKVSPICGIDSDTIKEVARLYATSKKSII
;
A
#
# COMPACT_ATOMS: atom_id res chain seq x y z
N CYS A 1 -4.36 -0.96 -14.63
CA CYS A 1 -3.77 0.37 -14.41
C CYS A 1 -2.48 0.23 -13.60
N PRO A 2 -1.35 0.86 -14.01
CA PRO A 2 -0.07 0.68 -13.35
C PRO A 2 0.19 1.61 -12.15
N TYR A 3 -0.76 2.50 -11.81
CA TYR A 3 -0.46 3.59 -10.86
C TYR A 3 -0.61 3.23 -9.40
N CYS A 4 -1.65 2.49 -9.00
CA CYS A 4 -1.85 2.18 -7.58
C CYS A 4 -2.45 0.79 -7.35
N GLY A 5 -2.51 0.38 -6.08
CA GLY A 5 -2.96 -0.94 -5.65
C GLY A 5 -4.45 -1.23 -5.79
N VAL A 6 -5.28 -0.28 -6.21
CA VAL A 6 -6.71 -0.56 -6.51
C VAL A 6 -6.83 -1.61 -7.61
N GLY A 7 -5.87 -1.66 -8.57
CA GLY A 7 -5.89 -2.67 -9.62
C GLY A 7 -7.00 -2.47 -10.66
N CYS A 8 -7.31 -1.22 -11.00
CA CYS A 8 -8.34 -0.91 -11.99
C CYS A 8 -8.08 -1.59 -13.33
N LEU A 9 -9.06 -2.30 -13.84
CA LEU A 9 -9.07 -2.77 -15.22
C LEU A 9 -9.35 -1.62 -16.17
N LEU A 10 -8.59 -1.59 -17.28
CA LEU A 10 -8.76 -0.58 -18.32
C LEU A 10 -8.61 -1.18 -19.71
N THR A 11 -9.15 -0.47 -20.68
CA THR A 11 -9.03 -0.76 -22.11
C THR A 11 -8.25 0.36 -22.77
N PHE A 12 -7.14 0.01 -23.42
CA PHE A 12 -6.39 0.94 -24.27
C PHE A 12 -6.96 0.91 -25.69
N ASN A 13 -7.40 2.05 -26.19
CA ASN A 13 -7.83 2.21 -27.58
C ASN A 13 -6.64 2.68 -28.39
N ILE A 14 -6.16 1.83 -29.28
CA ILE A 14 -4.90 2.04 -30.01
C ILE A 14 -5.19 2.21 -31.50
N LYS A 15 -4.59 3.24 -32.13
CA LYS A 15 -4.58 3.47 -33.56
C LYS A 15 -3.17 3.84 -34.01
N ASN A 16 -2.69 3.19 -35.08
CA ASN A 16 -1.34 3.41 -35.62
C ASN A 16 -0.24 3.34 -34.54
N ASN A 17 -0.30 2.32 -33.68
CA ASN A 17 0.62 2.12 -32.56
C ASN A 17 0.67 3.26 -31.52
N HIS A 18 -0.34 4.12 -31.49
CA HIS A 18 -0.50 5.17 -30.47
C HIS A 18 -1.79 4.95 -29.69
N ILE A 19 -1.69 5.09 -28.36
CA ILE A 19 -2.85 5.09 -27.46
C ILE A 19 -3.60 6.39 -27.69
N GLN A 20 -4.86 6.29 -28.12
CA GLN A 20 -5.71 7.44 -28.39
C GLN A 20 -6.44 7.90 -27.13
N TYR A 21 -6.96 6.93 -26.38
CA TYR A 21 -7.65 7.16 -25.11
C TYR A 21 -7.77 5.86 -24.31
N VAL A 22 -8.13 6.01 -23.05
CA VAL A 22 -8.30 4.88 -22.11
C VAL A 22 -9.69 4.91 -21.50
N GLU A 23 -10.33 3.74 -21.43
CA GLU A 23 -11.63 3.54 -20.80
C GLU A 23 -11.52 2.61 -19.59
N GLY A 24 -12.41 2.82 -18.62
CA GLY A 24 -12.58 1.89 -17.52
C GLY A 24 -13.27 0.63 -17.98
N ARG A 25 -12.62 -0.52 -17.83
CA ARG A 25 -13.22 -1.84 -18.04
C ARG A 25 -13.87 -2.31 -16.75
N ASP A 26 -14.97 -3.08 -16.85
CA ASP A 26 -15.64 -3.62 -15.67
C ASP A 26 -14.77 -4.68 -14.99
N GLY A 27 -14.13 -4.25 -13.92
CA GLY A 27 -13.27 -5.07 -13.08
C GLY A 27 -13.79 -5.13 -11.65
N PRO A 28 -13.43 -6.18 -10.89
CA PRO A 28 -13.93 -6.38 -9.53
C PRO A 28 -13.63 -5.20 -8.61
N ALA A 29 -12.45 -4.57 -8.76
CA ALA A 29 -12.01 -3.48 -7.92
C ALA A 29 -12.48 -2.10 -8.37
N ASN A 30 -12.73 -1.87 -9.65
CA ASN A 30 -13.02 -0.53 -10.16
C ASN A 30 -14.44 -0.34 -10.72
N LYS A 31 -15.15 -1.41 -11.08
CA LYS A 31 -16.52 -1.32 -11.64
C LYS A 31 -16.63 -0.23 -12.71
N SER A 32 -15.80 -0.32 -13.73
CA SER A 32 -15.65 0.63 -14.84
C SER A 32 -15.20 2.05 -14.46
N ARG A 33 -14.86 2.32 -13.21
CA ARG A 33 -14.38 3.63 -12.76
C ARG A 33 -12.90 3.77 -13.04
N LEU A 34 -12.48 5.00 -13.36
CA LEU A 34 -11.08 5.40 -13.42
C LEU A 34 -10.91 6.76 -12.75
N CYS A 35 -9.79 6.93 -12.06
CA CYS A 35 -9.34 8.26 -11.66
C CYS A 35 -8.60 8.96 -12.80
N VAL A 36 -8.22 10.21 -12.59
CA VAL A 36 -7.49 11.02 -13.59
C VAL A 36 -6.22 10.34 -14.10
N LYS A 37 -5.46 9.67 -13.22
CA LYS A 37 -4.23 8.96 -13.59
C LYS A 37 -4.50 7.77 -14.52
N GLY A 38 -5.51 6.96 -14.20
CA GLY A 38 -5.87 5.80 -15.03
C GLY A 38 -6.40 6.21 -16.40
N ARG A 39 -7.12 7.32 -16.46
CA ARG A 39 -7.76 7.79 -17.70
C ARG A 39 -6.80 8.55 -18.62
N TYR A 40 -5.92 9.38 -18.07
CA TYR A 40 -5.10 10.30 -18.85
C TYR A 40 -3.59 10.08 -18.68
N GLY A 41 -3.16 9.31 -17.71
CA GLY A 41 -1.75 9.17 -17.36
C GLY A 41 -0.95 8.21 -18.25
N PHE A 42 -1.35 7.98 -19.49
CA PHE A 42 -0.65 7.08 -20.44
C PHE A 42 0.37 7.81 -21.34
N ASP A 43 0.41 9.14 -21.32
CA ASP A 43 1.26 9.94 -22.22
C ASP A 43 2.75 9.64 -22.08
N TYR A 44 3.19 9.22 -20.88
CA TYR A 44 4.59 8.84 -20.65
C TYR A 44 5.08 7.74 -21.60
N ILE A 45 4.19 6.89 -22.12
CA ILE A 45 4.55 5.80 -23.04
C ILE A 45 5.09 6.36 -24.36
N HIS A 46 4.54 7.50 -24.80
CA HIS A 46 4.88 8.15 -26.07
C HIS A 46 5.71 9.43 -25.88
N HIS A 47 6.16 9.71 -24.64
CA HIS A 47 6.95 10.90 -24.35
C HIS A 47 8.26 10.90 -25.16
N PRO A 48 8.65 12.03 -25.79
CA PRO A 48 9.86 12.11 -26.63
C PRO A 48 11.13 11.75 -25.86
N ASP A 49 11.22 12.10 -24.57
CA ASP A 49 12.38 11.84 -23.73
C ASP A 49 12.41 10.41 -23.16
N ARG A 50 11.42 9.58 -23.49
CA ARG A 50 11.42 8.20 -23.03
C ARG A 50 12.60 7.43 -23.61
N LEU A 51 13.40 6.83 -22.73
CA LEU A 51 14.51 5.97 -23.13
C LEU A 51 13.98 4.69 -23.79
N LYS A 52 14.44 4.42 -25.00
CA LYS A 52 14.02 3.24 -25.82
C LYS A 52 15.14 2.24 -25.99
N LYS A 53 16.36 2.57 -25.58
CA LYS A 53 17.54 1.72 -25.64
C LYS A 53 18.28 1.78 -24.32
N PRO A 54 19.08 0.74 -23.99
CA PRO A 54 19.99 0.81 -22.86
C PRO A 54 20.98 1.97 -23.01
N MET A 55 21.34 2.55 -21.88
CA MET A 55 22.29 3.66 -21.81
C MET A 55 23.51 3.24 -20.99
N ILE A 56 24.70 3.41 -21.54
CA ILE A 56 25.96 3.12 -20.88
C ILE A 56 26.72 4.45 -20.66
N ARG A 57 27.24 4.62 -19.43
CA ARG A 57 28.08 5.78 -19.10
C ARG A 57 29.31 5.79 -19.99
N ARG A 58 29.67 6.96 -20.51
CA ARG A 58 30.89 7.12 -21.31
C ARG A 58 32.11 6.90 -20.42
N GLU A 59 33.17 6.27 -20.96
CA GLU A 59 34.35 5.84 -20.18
C GLU A 59 35.03 6.97 -19.43
N ASN A 60 35.11 8.16 -20.04
CA ASN A 60 35.78 9.32 -19.46
C ASN A 60 34.92 10.14 -18.49
N ILE A 61 33.69 9.72 -18.24
CA ILE A 61 32.76 10.46 -17.37
C ILE A 61 32.66 9.75 -16.02
N LYS A 62 33.07 10.45 -14.96
CA LYS A 62 32.94 9.96 -13.59
C LYS A 62 31.49 10.03 -13.13
N LYS A 63 31.11 9.16 -12.18
CA LYS A 63 29.82 9.27 -11.48
C LYS A 63 29.76 10.61 -10.75
N THR A 64 28.61 11.26 -10.81
CA THR A 64 28.32 12.50 -10.08
C THR A 64 27.08 12.28 -9.19
N THR A 65 26.99 13.06 -8.12
CA THR A 65 25.79 13.20 -7.27
C THR A 65 24.88 14.31 -7.77
N GLU A 66 25.34 15.11 -8.74
CA GLU A 66 24.53 16.16 -9.34
C GLU A 66 23.46 15.58 -10.28
N ILE A 67 22.34 16.26 -10.35
CA ILE A 67 21.26 15.90 -11.29
C ILE A 67 21.75 16.19 -12.70
N ILE A 68 21.63 15.20 -13.57
CA ILE A 68 21.94 15.36 -14.99
C ILE A 68 20.64 15.69 -15.69
N GLU A 69 20.52 16.93 -16.17
CA GLU A 69 19.36 17.39 -16.92
C GLU A 69 19.21 16.60 -18.24
N PRO A 70 17.97 16.39 -18.73
CA PRO A 70 17.71 15.58 -19.94
C PRO A 70 18.55 16.02 -21.15
N GLU A 71 18.74 17.30 -21.33
CA GLU A 71 19.53 17.87 -22.46
C GLU A 71 21.01 17.49 -22.39
N ASN A 72 21.51 17.19 -21.20
CA ASN A 72 22.89 16.82 -20.96
C ASN A 72 23.13 15.30 -20.88
N MET A 73 22.04 14.51 -20.94
CA MET A 73 22.13 13.06 -20.75
C MET A 73 23.11 12.41 -21.72
N TYR A 74 23.06 12.76 -23.01
CA TYR A 74 23.96 12.19 -24.03
C TYR A 74 25.42 12.66 -23.93
N LYS A 75 25.70 13.68 -23.13
CA LYS A 75 27.09 14.03 -22.77
C LYS A 75 27.70 13.03 -21.79
N HIS A 76 26.86 12.47 -20.91
CA HIS A 76 27.27 11.53 -19.87
C HIS A 76 27.11 10.07 -20.28
N PHE A 77 26.11 9.77 -21.12
CA PHE A 77 25.77 8.42 -21.53
C PHE A 77 25.75 8.29 -23.06
N ARG A 78 25.86 7.08 -23.54
CA ARG A 78 25.62 6.72 -24.92
C ARG A 78 24.63 5.57 -25.02
N GLU A 79 23.90 5.50 -26.12
CA GLU A 79 23.07 4.34 -26.43
C GLU A 79 23.94 3.09 -26.62
N ALA A 80 23.41 1.95 -26.26
CA ALA A 80 24.03 0.65 -26.41
C ALA A 80 23.00 -0.39 -26.89
N THR A 81 23.47 -1.52 -27.38
CA THR A 81 22.61 -2.68 -27.57
C THR A 81 22.31 -3.36 -26.23
N TRP A 82 21.23 -4.14 -26.18
CA TRP A 82 20.90 -4.95 -25.01
C TRP A 82 22.03 -5.93 -24.67
N GLU A 83 22.62 -6.56 -25.69
CA GLU A 83 23.73 -7.49 -25.52
C GLU A 83 24.93 -6.81 -24.88
N GLU A 84 25.33 -5.64 -25.37
CA GLU A 84 26.43 -4.87 -24.80
C GLU A 84 26.18 -4.48 -23.35
N ALA A 85 24.99 -3.96 -23.06
CA ALA A 85 24.63 -3.50 -21.73
C ALA A 85 24.56 -4.67 -20.71
N LEU A 86 23.95 -5.78 -21.09
CA LEU A 86 23.88 -6.96 -20.23
C LEU A 86 25.25 -7.60 -19.99
N ASN A 87 26.09 -7.69 -21.02
CA ASN A 87 27.46 -8.18 -20.87
C ASN A 87 28.30 -7.30 -19.94
N LEU A 88 28.15 -5.97 -20.06
CA LEU A 88 28.85 -5.03 -19.18
C LEU A 88 28.39 -5.18 -17.72
N ALA A 89 27.10 -5.29 -17.50
CA ALA A 89 26.54 -5.50 -16.16
C ALA A 89 27.00 -6.82 -15.55
N ALA A 90 26.90 -7.93 -16.31
CA ALA A 90 27.35 -9.24 -15.87
C ALA A 90 28.85 -9.28 -15.52
N LYS A 91 29.70 -8.69 -16.36
CA LYS A 91 31.14 -8.56 -16.09
C LYS A 91 31.38 -7.76 -14.80
N GLY A 92 30.65 -6.67 -14.60
CA GLY A 92 30.74 -5.83 -13.39
C GLY A 92 30.38 -6.59 -12.13
N PHE A 93 29.24 -7.28 -12.12
CA PHE A 93 28.80 -8.09 -10.98
C PHE A 93 29.75 -9.24 -10.68
N ASN A 94 30.19 -9.97 -11.71
CA ASN A 94 31.16 -11.06 -11.55
C ASN A 94 32.50 -10.57 -10.98
N LYS A 95 32.96 -9.41 -11.44
CA LYS A 95 34.19 -8.79 -10.90
C LYS A 95 34.04 -8.46 -9.40
N ILE A 96 32.95 -7.77 -9.02
CA ILE A 96 32.68 -7.41 -7.63
C ILE A 96 32.59 -8.67 -6.76
N LYS A 97 31.85 -9.69 -7.21
CA LYS A 97 31.72 -10.97 -6.51
C LYS A 97 33.05 -11.66 -6.30
N LYS A 98 33.90 -11.67 -7.36
CA LYS A 98 35.25 -12.26 -7.29
C LYS A 98 36.17 -11.53 -6.32
N ASP A 99 36.16 -10.18 -6.39
CA ASP A 99 37.11 -9.35 -5.64
C ASP A 99 36.68 -9.19 -4.15
N ASN A 100 35.38 -9.17 -3.86
CA ASN A 100 34.83 -8.81 -2.54
C ASN A 100 33.88 -9.86 -1.93
N GLY A 101 33.65 -10.98 -2.62
CA GLY A 101 32.72 -12.02 -2.19
C GLY A 101 31.26 -11.73 -2.56
N SER A 102 30.42 -12.79 -2.48
CA SER A 102 29.00 -12.73 -2.84
C SER A 102 28.20 -11.74 -1.97
N GLN A 103 28.57 -11.57 -0.70
CA GLN A 103 27.89 -10.68 0.23
C GLN A 103 28.03 -9.19 -0.07
N SER A 104 28.91 -8.82 -1.01
CA SER A 104 29.05 -7.44 -1.50
C SER A 104 27.97 -7.01 -2.49
N LEU A 105 27.10 -7.92 -2.90
CA LEU A 105 26.00 -7.69 -3.83
C LEU A 105 24.65 -7.81 -3.14
N ALA A 106 23.70 -7.00 -3.60
CA ALA A 106 22.32 -7.02 -3.12
C ALA A 106 21.34 -6.69 -4.26
N GLY A 107 20.09 -7.06 -4.10
CA GLY A 107 19.01 -6.73 -5.02
C GLY A 107 17.81 -6.12 -4.30
N PHE A 108 17.17 -5.14 -4.94
CA PHE A 108 15.95 -4.53 -4.45
C PHE A 108 14.85 -4.63 -5.50
N GLY A 109 13.76 -5.33 -5.15
CA GLY A 109 12.58 -5.46 -6.00
C GLY A 109 11.62 -4.28 -5.84
N CYS A 110 10.60 -4.25 -6.69
CA CYS A 110 9.57 -3.21 -6.67
C CYS A 110 8.18 -3.80 -6.91
N ALA A 111 7.17 -3.28 -6.19
CA ALA A 111 5.77 -3.65 -6.39
C ALA A 111 5.17 -3.18 -7.73
N LYS A 112 5.87 -2.34 -8.47
CA LYS A 112 5.47 -1.89 -9.81
C LYS A 112 5.81 -2.85 -10.93
N GLY A 113 6.63 -3.87 -10.65
CA GLY A 113 6.97 -4.92 -11.59
C GLY A 113 5.88 -6.00 -11.68
N SER A 114 5.97 -6.82 -12.71
CA SER A 114 5.17 -8.04 -12.84
C SER A 114 5.69 -9.14 -11.89
N ASN A 115 4.90 -10.20 -11.73
CA ASN A 115 5.31 -11.37 -10.94
C ASN A 115 6.57 -12.03 -11.54
N GLU A 116 6.70 -12.01 -12.88
CA GLU A 116 7.87 -12.51 -13.59
C GLU A 116 9.13 -11.70 -13.29
N GLU A 117 9.01 -10.37 -13.24
CA GLU A 117 10.13 -9.50 -12.85
C GLU A 117 10.54 -9.75 -11.40
N ALA A 118 9.59 -9.85 -10.47
CA ALA A 118 9.88 -10.16 -9.06
C ALA A 118 10.59 -11.52 -8.93
N TYR A 119 10.13 -12.54 -9.66
CA TYR A 119 10.78 -13.86 -9.71
C TYR A 119 12.21 -13.76 -10.26
N LEU A 120 12.40 -13.04 -11.37
CA LEU A 120 13.71 -12.94 -12.02
C LEU A 120 14.72 -12.17 -11.16
N VAL A 121 14.30 -11.09 -10.49
CA VAL A 121 15.15 -10.36 -9.55
C VAL A 121 15.59 -11.28 -8.39
N GLN A 122 14.65 -12.04 -7.81
CA GLN A 122 14.96 -12.98 -6.75
C GLN A 122 15.90 -14.08 -7.24
N LYS A 123 15.67 -14.62 -8.42
CA LYS A 123 16.52 -15.64 -9.06
C LYS A 123 17.93 -15.09 -9.30
N LEU A 124 18.08 -13.88 -9.85
CA LEU A 124 19.37 -13.24 -10.06
C LEU A 124 20.19 -13.15 -8.77
N VAL A 125 19.57 -12.68 -7.68
CA VAL A 125 20.27 -12.54 -6.39
C VAL A 125 20.66 -13.91 -5.81
N ARG A 126 19.72 -14.86 -5.79
CA ARG A 126 19.97 -16.17 -5.17
C ARG A 126 20.92 -17.03 -5.97
N THR A 127 20.78 -17.08 -7.30
CA THR A 127 21.59 -17.97 -8.15
C THR A 127 22.76 -17.27 -8.84
N GLY A 128 22.61 -16.00 -9.22
CA GLY A 128 23.68 -15.22 -9.85
C GLY A 128 24.65 -14.62 -8.82
N PHE A 129 24.13 -13.98 -7.79
CA PHE A 129 24.97 -13.40 -6.74
C PHE A 129 25.33 -14.42 -5.64
N GLU A 130 24.59 -15.54 -5.54
CA GLU A 130 24.77 -16.62 -4.54
C GLU A 130 24.63 -16.09 -3.10
N ASN A 131 23.59 -15.31 -2.84
CA ASN A 131 23.25 -14.82 -1.51
C ASN A 131 21.74 -14.57 -1.38
N ASN A 132 21.28 -14.17 -0.18
CA ASN A 132 19.91 -13.79 0.11
C ASN A 132 19.76 -12.30 0.44
N ASN A 133 20.68 -11.46 -0.01
CA ASN A 133 20.62 -10.01 0.18
C ASN A 133 19.61 -9.40 -0.78
N ILE A 134 18.36 -9.78 -0.62
CA ILE A 134 17.25 -9.28 -1.44
C ILE A 134 16.14 -8.79 -0.54
N ASP A 135 15.58 -7.66 -0.92
CA ASP A 135 14.39 -7.13 -0.28
C ASP A 135 13.48 -6.43 -1.32
N HIS A 136 12.36 -5.94 -0.87
CA HIS A 136 11.31 -5.39 -1.69
C HIS A 136 10.70 -4.16 -1.02
N CYS A 137 10.08 -3.26 -1.77
CA CYS A 137 9.43 -2.07 -1.22
C CYS A 137 8.36 -2.40 -0.15
N THR A 138 7.80 -3.61 -0.17
CA THR A 138 6.89 -4.16 0.85
C THR A 138 7.48 -4.13 2.26
N ARG A 139 8.82 -4.21 2.39
CA ARG A 139 9.51 -4.11 3.70
C ARG A 139 9.11 -2.86 4.47
N LEU A 140 9.02 -1.73 3.80
CA LEU A 140 8.65 -0.44 4.39
C LEU A 140 7.16 -0.11 4.21
N CYS A 141 6.46 -0.80 3.33
CA CYS A 141 5.06 -0.54 2.99
C CYS A 141 4.09 -1.23 3.97
N HIS A 142 4.07 -2.55 4.00
CA HIS A 142 3.11 -3.32 4.80
C HIS A 142 3.68 -4.64 5.35
N ALA A 143 4.99 -4.76 5.49
CA ALA A 143 5.60 -5.98 6.04
C ALA A 143 5.09 -6.28 7.47
N SER A 144 4.88 -5.27 8.30
CA SER A 144 4.29 -5.43 9.63
C SER A 144 2.85 -5.95 9.57
N SER A 145 2.04 -5.44 8.64
CA SER A 145 0.66 -5.92 8.43
C SER A 145 0.65 -7.36 7.92
N VAL A 146 1.55 -7.72 7.00
CA VAL A 146 1.68 -9.11 6.51
C VAL A 146 2.09 -10.05 7.64
N ALA A 147 3.04 -9.65 8.48
CA ALA A 147 3.46 -10.45 9.64
C ALA A 147 2.28 -10.66 10.61
N ALA A 148 1.59 -9.58 10.97
CA ALA A 148 0.42 -9.66 11.86
C ALA A 148 -0.69 -10.57 11.28
N LEU A 149 -1.01 -10.44 10.00
CA LEU A 149 -2.01 -11.28 9.34
C LEU A 149 -1.58 -12.76 9.31
N LEU A 150 -0.32 -13.05 9.01
CA LEU A 150 0.19 -14.43 9.02
C LEU A 150 0.13 -15.05 10.42
N GLU A 151 0.46 -14.28 11.45
CA GLU A 151 0.44 -14.74 12.84
C GLU A 151 -0.99 -14.91 13.38
N THR A 152 -1.92 -14.04 12.99
CA THR A 152 -3.27 -14.02 13.58
C THR A 152 -4.29 -14.82 12.79
N ILE A 153 -4.26 -14.77 11.45
CA ILE A 153 -5.24 -15.45 10.59
C ILE A 153 -4.62 -16.45 9.60
N GLY A 154 -3.31 -16.64 9.64
CA GLY A 154 -2.61 -17.62 8.80
C GLY A 154 -2.47 -17.23 7.32
N SER A 155 -2.84 -16.02 6.93
CA SER A 155 -2.76 -15.54 5.55
C SER A 155 -2.27 -14.10 5.51
N GLY A 156 -1.30 -13.81 4.65
CA GLY A 156 -0.81 -12.44 4.44
C GLY A 156 -1.69 -11.58 3.53
N ALA A 157 -2.84 -12.08 3.10
CA ALA A 157 -3.77 -11.37 2.22
C ALA A 157 -5.00 -10.88 2.99
N VAL A 158 -5.53 -9.73 2.57
CA VAL A 158 -6.78 -9.18 3.10
C VAL A 158 -7.98 -10.05 2.71
N SER A 159 -9.02 -10.08 3.54
CA SER A 159 -10.20 -10.91 3.34
C SER A 159 -11.28 -10.28 2.46
N ASN A 160 -11.27 -8.94 2.30
CA ASN A 160 -12.31 -8.19 1.64
C ASN A 160 -11.83 -7.46 0.38
N GLN A 161 -12.75 -7.23 -0.54
CA GLN A 161 -12.54 -6.33 -1.67
C GLN A 161 -12.86 -4.88 -1.25
N VAL A 162 -12.20 -3.90 -1.85
CA VAL A 162 -12.49 -2.47 -1.61
C VAL A 162 -13.97 -2.12 -1.85
N SER A 163 -14.60 -2.77 -2.84
CA SER A 163 -16.02 -2.58 -3.15
C SER A 163 -16.96 -3.00 -2.02
N ASP A 164 -16.50 -3.85 -1.09
CA ASP A 164 -17.32 -4.35 0.03
C ASP A 164 -17.67 -3.24 1.03
N GLY A 165 -16.85 -2.19 1.11
CA GLY A 165 -17.19 -0.96 1.82
C GLY A 165 -18.55 -0.38 1.41
N SER A 166 -19.02 -0.67 0.17
CA SER A 166 -20.34 -0.23 -0.29
C SER A 166 -21.50 -0.88 0.44
N TYR A 167 -21.28 -1.99 1.14
CA TYR A 167 -22.30 -2.77 1.84
C TYR A 167 -22.20 -2.68 3.36
N ALA A 168 -21.20 -1.95 3.85
CA ALA A 168 -20.99 -1.79 5.28
C ALA A 168 -21.88 -0.69 5.87
N ASP A 169 -22.35 -0.90 7.10
CA ASP A 169 -23.08 0.11 7.88
C ASP A 169 -22.09 1.07 8.56
N VAL A 170 -20.95 0.53 9.00
CA VAL A 170 -19.83 1.28 9.61
C VAL A 170 -18.54 0.95 8.89
N ILE A 171 -17.78 1.99 8.54
CA ILE A 171 -16.50 1.89 7.85
C ILE A 171 -15.47 2.67 8.67
N ILE A 172 -14.40 2.00 9.08
CA ILE A 172 -13.24 2.65 9.68
C ILE A 172 -12.12 2.72 8.63
N VAL A 173 -11.55 3.90 8.45
CA VAL A 173 -10.33 4.11 7.65
C VAL A 173 -9.28 4.66 8.59
N ILE A 174 -8.23 3.90 8.83
CA ILE A 174 -7.16 4.25 9.76
C ILE A 174 -5.81 4.35 9.04
N GLY A 175 -5.07 5.43 9.30
CA GLY A 175 -3.73 5.66 8.76
C GLY A 175 -3.67 5.71 7.24
N SER A 176 -4.75 6.12 6.56
CA SER A 176 -4.85 6.09 5.11
C SER A 176 -5.61 7.30 4.55
N ARG A 177 -5.13 7.78 3.40
CA ARG A 177 -5.74 8.87 2.62
C ARG A 177 -6.17 8.37 1.24
N PRO A 178 -7.21 7.52 1.16
CA PRO A 178 -7.58 6.84 -0.07
C PRO A 178 -8.00 7.78 -1.20
N HIS A 179 -8.50 8.99 -0.91
CA HIS A 179 -8.84 9.98 -1.93
C HIS A 179 -7.62 10.49 -2.70
N GLU A 180 -6.43 10.52 -2.09
CA GLU A 180 -5.16 10.86 -2.73
C GLU A 180 -4.48 9.65 -3.36
N ASN A 181 -4.35 8.56 -2.58
CA ASN A 181 -3.53 7.41 -2.93
C ASN A 181 -4.27 6.34 -3.73
N HIS A 182 -5.60 6.21 -3.50
CA HIS A 182 -6.48 5.19 -4.07
C HIS A 182 -7.82 5.78 -4.50
N PRO A 183 -7.87 6.78 -5.41
CA PRO A 183 -9.07 7.60 -5.63
C PRO A 183 -10.32 6.82 -6.02
N VAL A 184 -10.18 5.73 -6.79
CA VAL A 184 -11.33 4.88 -7.14
C VAL A 184 -11.86 4.15 -5.90
N ALA A 185 -10.99 3.66 -5.01
CA ALA A 185 -11.40 3.08 -3.73
C ALA A 185 -12.18 4.10 -2.90
N ALA A 186 -11.69 5.32 -2.80
CA ALA A 186 -12.36 6.40 -2.08
C ALA A 186 -13.79 6.67 -2.59
N THR A 187 -14.07 6.46 -3.88
CA THR A 187 -15.44 6.65 -4.40
C THR A 187 -16.44 5.67 -3.81
N PHE A 188 -16.02 4.44 -3.48
CA PHE A 188 -16.91 3.48 -2.81
C PHE A 188 -17.23 3.91 -1.39
N LEU A 189 -16.21 4.38 -0.65
CA LEU A 189 -16.36 4.85 0.72
C LEU A 189 -17.24 6.09 0.81
N LYS A 190 -16.98 7.09 -0.02
CA LYS A 190 -17.76 8.32 -0.10
C LYS A 190 -19.21 8.05 -0.45
N ASN A 191 -19.47 7.25 -1.47
CA ASN A 191 -20.83 6.88 -1.86
C ASN A 191 -21.54 6.05 -0.78
N ALA A 192 -20.81 5.26 0.02
CA ALA A 192 -21.39 4.57 1.16
C ALA A 192 -21.83 5.55 2.25
N SER A 193 -20.97 6.54 2.58
CA SER A 193 -21.30 7.60 3.53
C SER A 193 -22.54 8.39 3.08
N GLU A 194 -22.64 8.78 1.81
CA GLU A 194 -23.80 9.47 1.25
C GLU A 194 -25.10 8.67 1.34
N ARG A 195 -24.99 7.33 1.36
CA ARG A 195 -26.14 6.41 1.56
C ARG A 195 -26.49 6.15 3.03
N GLY A 196 -25.75 6.76 3.96
CA GLY A 196 -26.01 6.70 5.38
C GLY A 196 -25.08 5.80 6.20
N SER A 197 -24.08 5.15 5.56
CA SER A 197 -23.03 4.44 6.28
C SER A 197 -22.25 5.41 7.16
N LYS A 198 -21.86 4.99 8.37
CA LYS A 198 -21.00 5.79 9.25
C LYS A 198 -19.55 5.61 8.81
N LEU A 199 -19.00 6.63 8.17
CA LEU A 199 -17.59 6.67 7.80
C LEU A 199 -16.80 7.32 8.93
N ILE A 200 -15.89 6.57 9.52
CA ILE A 200 -15.01 6.98 10.62
C ILE A 200 -13.59 7.06 10.08
N ILE A 201 -13.00 8.23 10.16
CA ILE A 201 -11.61 8.45 9.71
C ILE A 201 -10.72 8.66 10.93
N ILE A 202 -9.68 7.85 11.03
CA ILE A 202 -8.66 7.90 12.09
C ILE A 202 -7.32 8.22 11.45
N GLU A 203 -6.87 9.47 11.52
CA GLU A 203 -5.72 9.95 10.75
C GLU A 203 -5.10 11.16 11.47
N PRO A 204 -3.76 11.23 11.65
CA PRO A 204 -3.11 12.41 12.22
C PRO A 204 -3.27 13.67 11.38
N TYR A 205 -3.35 13.51 10.06
CA TYR A 205 -3.49 14.62 9.12
C TYR A 205 -4.95 14.81 8.70
N HIS A 206 -5.47 16.04 8.88
CA HIS A 206 -6.82 16.37 8.42
C HIS A 206 -6.86 16.46 6.90
N SER A 207 -7.40 15.45 6.27
CA SER A 207 -7.48 15.32 4.81
C SER A 207 -8.91 15.47 4.30
N ASP A 208 -9.08 15.77 3.01
CA ASP A 208 -10.40 16.06 2.41
C ASP A 208 -11.44 14.94 2.56
N ILE A 209 -11.02 13.70 2.75
CA ILE A 209 -11.96 12.61 3.00
C ILE A 209 -12.72 12.78 4.32
N ALA A 210 -12.16 13.53 5.26
CA ALA A 210 -12.82 13.87 6.52
C ALA A 210 -14.13 14.65 6.32
N LEU A 211 -14.30 15.37 5.20
CA LEU A 211 -15.54 16.04 4.84
C LEU A 211 -16.73 15.09 4.64
N HIS A 212 -16.46 13.82 4.38
CA HIS A 212 -17.46 12.77 4.21
C HIS A 212 -17.61 11.89 5.46
N ALA A 213 -16.78 12.14 6.49
CA ALA A 213 -16.78 11.33 7.71
C ALA A 213 -17.91 11.72 8.65
N SER A 214 -18.52 10.72 9.29
CA SER A 214 -19.40 10.96 10.45
C SER A 214 -18.57 11.29 11.70
N HIS A 215 -17.35 10.72 11.79
CA HIS A 215 -16.40 10.97 12.87
C HIS A 215 -15.00 11.10 12.30
N PHE A 216 -14.29 12.11 12.73
CA PHE A 216 -12.87 12.30 12.42
C PHE A 216 -12.07 12.31 13.74
N LEU A 217 -11.25 11.28 13.92
CA LEU A 217 -10.40 11.10 15.09
C LEU A 217 -8.97 11.48 14.71
N GLN A 218 -8.58 12.71 15.02
CA GLN A 218 -7.23 13.21 14.75
C GLN A 218 -6.28 12.77 15.87
N LEU A 219 -5.81 11.54 15.79
CA LEU A 219 -4.89 10.99 16.79
C LEU A 219 -3.48 11.58 16.68
N ARG A 220 -2.75 11.58 17.79
CA ARG A 220 -1.32 11.88 17.75
C ARG A 220 -0.56 10.73 17.10
N PRO A 221 0.44 11.01 16.23
CA PRO A 221 1.25 9.96 15.61
C PRO A 221 1.84 8.99 16.64
N GLY A 222 1.79 7.68 16.32
CA GLY A 222 2.32 6.61 17.17
C GLY A 222 1.41 6.16 18.31
N THR A 223 0.15 6.60 18.32
CA THR A 223 -0.83 6.22 19.36
C THR A 223 -1.96 5.33 18.86
N ASP A 224 -1.84 4.78 17.67
CA ASP A 224 -2.83 3.92 17.01
C ASP A 224 -3.18 2.70 17.87
N VAL A 225 -2.16 2.01 18.38
CA VAL A 225 -2.33 0.83 19.23
C VAL A 225 -3.09 1.16 20.51
N LEU A 226 -2.79 2.31 21.14
CA LEU A 226 -3.50 2.76 22.34
C LEU A 226 -4.98 2.99 22.06
N LEU A 227 -5.29 3.68 20.96
CA LEU A 227 -6.66 3.96 20.56
C LEU A 227 -7.45 2.68 20.27
N LEU A 228 -6.87 1.75 19.49
CA LEU A 228 -7.51 0.48 19.15
C LEU A 228 -7.72 -0.39 20.41
N ASN A 229 -6.75 -0.44 21.32
CA ASN A 229 -6.89 -1.14 22.59
C ASN A 229 -7.98 -0.50 23.47
N ALA A 230 -8.10 0.82 23.48
CA ALA A 230 -9.18 1.51 24.19
C ALA A 230 -10.56 1.19 23.59
N MET A 231 -10.68 1.12 22.28
CA MET A 231 -11.91 0.68 21.64
C MET A 231 -12.27 -0.77 22.01
N MET A 232 -11.29 -1.68 22.00
CA MET A 232 -11.49 -3.06 22.45
C MET A 232 -11.87 -3.13 23.94
N ASN A 233 -11.26 -2.32 24.79
CA ASN A 233 -11.62 -2.22 26.20
C ASN A 233 -13.10 -1.87 26.39
N VAL A 234 -13.62 -0.89 25.64
CA VAL A 234 -15.05 -0.52 25.67
C VAL A 234 -15.93 -1.71 25.23
N ILE A 235 -15.61 -2.31 24.11
CA ILE A 235 -16.39 -3.43 23.53
C ILE A 235 -16.49 -4.58 24.53
N ILE A 236 -15.38 -4.91 25.20
CA ILE A 236 -15.32 -6.01 26.15
C ILE A 236 -16.05 -5.66 27.46
N ASN A 237 -15.79 -4.49 28.04
CA ASN A 237 -16.37 -4.07 29.31
C ASN A 237 -17.90 -3.89 29.21
N GLU A 238 -18.41 -3.51 28.04
CA GLU A 238 -19.83 -3.35 27.79
C GLU A 238 -20.51 -4.65 27.26
N GLY A 239 -19.74 -5.74 27.08
CA GLY A 239 -20.27 -7.04 26.65
C GLY A 239 -20.78 -7.04 25.20
N LEU A 240 -20.21 -6.18 24.36
CA LEU A 240 -20.62 -6.00 22.94
C LEU A 240 -19.95 -6.98 21.97
N GLN A 241 -18.99 -7.78 22.45
CA GLN A 241 -18.29 -8.76 21.63
C GLN A 241 -19.20 -9.91 21.22
N ASN A 242 -19.00 -10.47 20.04
CA ASN A 242 -19.70 -11.66 19.59
C ASN A 242 -19.08 -12.93 20.24
N LYS A 243 -19.58 -13.29 21.43
CA LYS A 243 -19.09 -14.45 22.19
C LYS A 243 -19.12 -15.73 21.39
N LYS A 244 -20.22 -15.99 20.66
CA LYS A 244 -20.31 -17.20 19.84
C LYS A 244 -19.21 -17.30 18.80
N PHE A 245 -18.93 -16.20 18.10
CA PHE A 245 -17.84 -16.17 17.11
C PHE A 245 -16.47 -16.37 17.77
N ILE A 246 -16.25 -15.76 18.93
CA ILE A 246 -15.00 -15.92 19.68
C ILE A 246 -14.79 -17.38 20.07
N ASP A 247 -15.80 -18.01 20.66
CA ASP A 247 -15.72 -19.39 21.14
C ASP A 247 -15.54 -20.41 20.00
N GLU A 248 -16.13 -20.16 18.84
CA GLU A 248 -16.10 -21.08 17.70
C GLU A 248 -14.90 -20.87 16.75
N HIS A 249 -14.34 -19.66 16.69
CA HIS A 249 -13.43 -19.26 15.60
C HIS A 249 -12.12 -18.58 16.04
N THR A 250 -11.91 -18.38 17.34
CA THR A 250 -10.67 -17.74 17.84
C THR A 250 -9.99 -18.57 18.91
N ASN A 251 -8.71 -18.29 19.13
CA ASN A 251 -7.91 -18.87 20.21
C ASN A 251 -7.35 -17.75 21.09
N ASP A 252 -7.06 -18.08 22.35
CA ASP A 252 -6.34 -17.21 23.29
C ASP A 252 -7.00 -15.83 23.53
N PHE A 253 -8.34 -15.81 23.60
CA PHE A 253 -9.06 -14.56 23.87
C PHE A 253 -8.75 -13.97 25.25
N GLU A 254 -8.41 -14.82 26.23
CA GLU A 254 -8.03 -14.42 27.58
C GLU A 254 -6.80 -13.49 27.59
N SER A 255 -5.85 -13.72 26.69
CA SER A 255 -4.68 -12.86 26.53
C SER A 255 -5.07 -11.44 26.10
N ILE A 256 -6.08 -11.31 25.25
CA ILE A 256 -6.63 -10.01 24.85
C ILE A 256 -7.30 -9.33 26.05
N LEU A 257 -8.08 -10.07 26.83
CA LEU A 257 -8.74 -9.52 28.04
C LEU A 257 -7.73 -8.92 29.00
N GLU A 258 -6.65 -9.63 29.28
CA GLU A 258 -5.57 -9.13 30.14
C GLU A 258 -4.90 -7.86 29.55
N THR A 259 -4.58 -7.91 28.25
CA THR A 259 -3.89 -6.81 27.58
C THR A 259 -4.72 -5.53 27.64
N VAL A 260 -6.02 -5.57 27.31
CA VAL A 260 -6.83 -4.35 27.14
C VAL A 260 -7.32 -3.75 28.44
N LYS A 261 -7.21 -4.43 29.59
CA LYS A 261 -7.62 -3.90 30.91
C LYS A 261 -7.04 -2.53 31.24
N GLU A 262 -5.79 -2.32 30.88
CA GLU A 262 -5.08 -1.08 31.20
C GLU A 262 -5.39 0.10 30.26
N TYR A 263 -6.15 -0.15 29.19
CA TYR A 263 -6.42 0.84 28.14
C TYR A 263 -7.83 1.42 28.23
N SER A 264 -8.24 1.89 29.42
CA SER A 264 -9.53 2.59 29.47
C SER A 264 -9.51 3.88 28.63
N PRO A 265 -10.63 4.29 28.01
CA PRO A 265 -10.71 5.53 27.24
C PRO A 265 -10.19 6.75 27.99
N GLU A 266 -10.43 6.85 29.30
CA GLU A 266 -10.00 7.96 30.15
C GLU A 266 -8.48 8.02 30.31
N LYS A 267 -7.82 6.86 30.40
CA LYS A 267 -6.35 6.78 30.45
C LYS A 267 -5.71 7.08 29.11
N VAL A 268 -6.33 6.63 28.02
CA VAL A 268 -5.79 6.75 26.66
C VAL A 268 -6.02 8.13 26.05
N SER A 269 -7.17 8.75 26.33
CA SER A 269 -7.57 10.05 25.79
C SER A 269 -6.47 11.14 25.88
N PRO A 270 -5.85 11.41 27.03
CA PRO A 270 -4.81 12.44 27.12
C PRO A 270 -3.55 12.10 26.33
N ILE A 271 -3.31 10.82 26.03
CA ILE A 271 -2.13 10.35 25.28
C ILE A 271 -2.38 10.45 23.78
N CYS A 272 -3.50 9.90 23.30
CA CYS A 272 -3.81 9.88 21.86
C CYS A 272 -4.41 11.20 21.34
N GLY A 273 -4.94 12.04 22.23
CA GLY A 273 -5.53 13.34 21.89
C GLY A 273 -6.99 13.25 21.41
N ILE A 274 -7.63 12.09 21.55
CA ILE A 274 -9.05 11.88 21.22
C ILE A 274 -9.85 11.88 22.52
N ASP A 275 -10.97 12.59 22.53
CA ASP A 275 -11.87 12.63 23.68
C ASP A 275 -12.40 11.23 24.05
N SER A 276 -12.47 10.93 25.35
CA SER A 276 -12.85 9.60 25.85
C SER A 276 -14.27 9.18 25.44
N ASP A 277 -15.20 10.15 25.39
CA ASP A 277 -16.58 9.84 24.99
C ASP A 277 -16.68 9.55 23.49
N THR A 278 -15.87 10.24 22.67
CA THR A 278 -15.72 9.93 21.24
C THR A 278 -15.16 8.52 21.03
N ILE A 279 -14.16 8.10 21.80
CA ILE A 279 -13.62 6.73 21.74
C ILE A 279 -14.71 5.70 22.04
N LYS A 280 -15.49 5.93 23.10
CA LYS A 280 -16.61 5.06 23.49
C LYS A 280 -17.70 5.01 22.41
N GLU A 281 -18.08 6.16 21.87
CA GLU A 281 -19.10 6.25 20.83
C GLU A 281 -18.69 5.46 19.58
N VAL A 282 -17.47 5.67 19.07
CA VAL A 282 -16.96 4.99 17.88
C VAL A 282 -16.83 3.49 18.13
N ALA A 283 -16.36 3.06 19.29
CA ALA A 283 -16.26 1.65 19.66
C ALA A 283 -17.66 0.97 19.66
N ARG A 284 -18.67 1.62 20.23
CA ARG A 284 -20.07 1.12 20.24
C ARG A 284 -20.64 1.08 18.83
N LEU A 285 -20.46 2.13 18.02
CA LEU A 285 -20.91 2.15 16.62
C LEU A 285 -20.34 0.97 15.84
N TYR A 286 -19.05 0.69 15.98
CA TYR A 286 -18.40 -0.41 15.31
C TYR A 286 -18.92 -1.77 15.79
N ALA A 287 -19.03 -1.98 17.10
CA ALA A 287 -19.38 -3.26 17.70
C ALA A 287 -20.85 -3.63 17.55
N THR A 288 -21.76 -2.64 17.49
CA THR A 288 -23.22 -2.90 17.41
C THR A 288 -23.75 -2.90 15.99
N SER A 289 -22.93 -2.53 15.00
CA SER A 289 -23.35 -2.56 13.59
C SER A 289 -23.46 -4.01 13.08
N LYS A 290 -24.37 -4.23 12.15
CA LYS A 290 -24.54 -5.57 11.52
C LYS A 290 -23.40 -5.89 10.56
N LYS A 291 -22.84 -4.86 9.90
CA LYS A 291 -21.77 -4.98 8.90
C LYS A 291 -20.78 -3.86 9.11
N SER A 292 -19.66 -4.17 9.73
CA SER A 292 -18.54 -3.24 9.89
C SER A 292 -17.32 -3.71 9.13
N ILE A 293 -16.52 -2.75 8.65
CA ILE A 293 -15.26 -2.99 7.97
C ILE A 293 -14.20 -1.99 8.48
N ILE A 294 -12.96 -2.42 8.56
CA ILE A 294 -11.81 -1.60 8.94
C ILE A 294 -10.69 -1.74 7.91
#